data_81e8e7585fde883abe1c5969c21aa75e
#
_entry.id   81e8e7585fde883abe1c5969c21aa75e
#
_cell.length_a   1.000
_cell.length_b   1.000
_cell.length_c   1.000
_cell.angle_alpha   90.00
_cell.angle_beta   90.00
_cell.angle_gamma   90.00
#
_symmetry.space_group_name_H-M   'P 1'
#
loop_
_entity.id
_entity.type
_entity.pdbx_description
1 polymer ?
#
loop_
_entity_poly.entity_id
_entity_poly.type
_entity_poly.pdbx_seq_one_letter_code
_entity_poly.pdbx_strand_id
1 'polypeptide(L)'
;MSKVGTMIAIYPVTITGDALMALKIRMKSRDWDFWTPLLLGDVTSDTIDLELTRVQSLIDNGYAHGLMAGNALATHDLEGALLHTALGQDIYTQVSQPNGHYNHLDVLNKVRRSGSIPKFIEDNHIDNGIIYGCVKNHVPFVLTGSIRDDGPMPEVIGDAYKGQSAMRDMVRDATCVICLATMLHTIATGNMTPSFRVMKDGTIRPVYLYTVDADEFVVNKLMDRGSLSATTIVTNVQDFITIIAKGLGVMK
;
A
#
# COMPACT_ATOMS: atom_id res chain seq x y z
N MET A 1 19.36 14.67 1.32
CA MET A 1 18.01 14.63 1.91
C MET A 1 17.05 15.11 0.84
N SER A 2 16.44 14.21 0.08
CA SER A 2 15.41 14.60 -0.89
C SER A 2 14.12 14.79 -0.09
N LYS A 3 13.62 16.00 -0.10
CA LYS A 3 12.26 16.29 0.37
C LYS A 3 11.30 15.63 -0.61
N VAL A 4 10.89 14.42 -0.34
CA VAL A 4 9.93 13.67 -1.16
C VAL A 4 8.53 14.30 -1.11
N GLY A 5 8.28 15.22 -0.18
CA GLY A 5 6.98 15.83 0.06
C GLY A 5 6.57 16.97 -0.87
N THR A 6 7.39 17.43 -1.83
CA THR A 6 7.08 18.68 -2.54
C THR A 6 7.28 18.64 -4.06
N MET A 7 7.46 17.49 -4.66
CA MET A 7 7.46 17.42 -6.12
C MET A 7 6.07 16.99 -6.62
N ILE A 8 5.23 17.99 -6.83
CA ILE A 8 4.12 17.85 -7.78
C ILE A 8 4.79 17.64 -9.13
N ALA A 9 4.87 16.40 -9.58
CA ALA A 9 5.31 16.13 -10.94
C ALA A 9 4.29 16.75 -11.89
N ILE A 10 4.62 17.91 -12.45
CA ILE A 10 3.84 18.54 -13.52
C ILE A 10 4.16 17.76 -14.80
N TYR A 11 3.57 16.59 -14.94
CA TYR A 11 3.58 15.84 -16.19
C TYR A 11 2.31 16.11 -16.99
N PRO A 12 2.35 15.87 -18.30
CA PRO A 12 1.20 16.16 -19.15
C PRO A 12 -0.04 15.51 -18.54
N VAL A 13 -0.88 16.35 -18.02
CA VAL A 13 -2.14 16.01 -17.30
C VAL A 13 -3.01 15.02 -18.09
N THR A 14 -2.84 14.97 -19.40
CA THR A 14 -3.59 14.13 -20.33
C THR A 14 -3.35 12.63 -20.13
N ILE A 15 -2.10 12.16 -20.14
CA ILE A 15 -1.81 10.71 -20.02
C ILE A 15 -2.15 10.20 -18.61
N THR A 16 -1.77 10.95 -17.60
CA THR A 16 -2.11 10.62 -16.21
C THR A 16 -3.61 10.66 -15.99
N GLY A 17 -4.32 11.65 -16.58
CA GLY A 17 -5.76 11.78 -16.51
C GLY A 17 -6.50 10.58 -17.10
N ASP A 18 -6.07 10.08 -18.24
CA ASP A 18 -6.69 8.93 -18.91
C ASP A 18 -6.46 7.63 -18.11
N ALA A 19 -5.26 7.42 -17.58
CA ALA A 19 -4.96 6.26 -16.74
C ALA A 19 -5.77 6.28 -15.45
N LEU A 20 -5.85 7.42 -14.76
CA LEU A 20 -6.68 7.61 -13.59
C LEU A 20 -8.17 7.43 -13.87
N MET A 21 -8.66 7.94 -15.00
CA MET A 21 -10.05 7.75 -15.40
C MET A 21 -10.36 6.29 -15.68
N ALA A 22 -9.48 5.58 -16.38
CA ALA A 22 -9.64 4.16 -16.65
C ALA A 22 -9.64 3.33 -15.35
N LEU A 23 -8.75 3.64 -14.41
CA LEU A 23 -8.72 2.99 -13.10
C LEU A 23 -10.00 3.27 -12.30
N LYS A 24 -10.46 4.51 -12.23
CA LYS A 24 -11.74 4.86 -11.58
C LYS A 24 -12.92 4.09 -12.14
N ILE A 25 -13.02 3.98 -13.46
CA ILE A 25 -14.10 3.22 -14.11
C ILE A 25 -14.04 1.76 -13.69
N ARG A 26 -12.85 1.15 -13.68
CA ARG A 26 -12.66 -0.25 -13.25
C ARG A 26 -13.04 -0.46 -11.79
N MET A 27 -12.55 0.40 -10.90
CA MET A 27 -12.87 0.32 -9.48
C MET A 27 -14.36 0.52 -9.19
N LYS A 28 -15.06 1.35 -9.99
CA LYS A 28 -16.51 1.55 -9.88
C LYS A 28 -17.36 0.40 -10.41
N SER A 29 -16.83 -0.42 -11.31
CA SER A 29 -17.61 -1.50 -11.94
C SER A 29 -18.05 -2.57 -10.95
N ARG A 30 -17.34 -2.73 -9.82
CA ARG A 30 -17.63 -3.69 -8.74
C ARG A 30 -18.12 -5.05 -9.26
N ASP A 31 -17.47 -5.51 -10.33
CA ASP A 31 -17.73 -6.83 -10.83
C ASP A 31 -17.41 -7.85 -9.71
N TRP A 32 -18.28 -8.83 -9.47
CA TRP A 32 -18.12 -9.82 -8.40
C TRP A 32 -16.79 -10.59 -8.45
N ASP A 33 -16.15 -10.59 -9.61
CA ASP A 33 -14.86 -11.19 -9.85
C ASP A 33 -13.70 -10.16 -9.76
N PHE A 34 -13.97 -8.93 -9.31
CA PHE A 34 -12.96 -7.89 -9.20
C PHE A 34 -12.16 -8.04 -7.90
N TRP A 35 -10.87 -8.29 -8.04
CA TRP A 35 -9.93 -8.45 -6.93
C TRP A 35 -8.76 -7.50 -7.12
N THR A 36 -8.62 -6.52 -6.24
CA THR A 36 -7.59 -5.49 -6.32
C THR A 36 -6.73 -5.50 -5.05
N PRO A 37 -5.61 -6.23 -5.02
CA PRO A 37 -4.61 -6.05 -3.99
C PRO A 37 -3.84 -4.74 -4.21
N LEU A 38 -3.48 -4.09 -3.10
CA LEU A 38 -2.59 -2.94 -3.07
C LEU A 38 -1.20 -3.40 -2.64
N LEU A 39 -0.17 -2.88 -3.31
CA LEU A 39 1.21 -2.96 -2.87
C LEU A 39 1.64 -1.56 -2.43
N LEU A 40 2.03 -1.43 -1.18
CA LEU A 40 2.49 -0.18 -0.60
C LEU A 40 3.99 -0.28 -0.27
N GLY A 41 4.73 0.74 -0.66
CA GLY A 41 6.12 0.94 -0.24
C GLY A 41 6.22 1.44 1.19
N ASP A 42 7.44 1.61 1.64
CA ASP A 42 7.70 2.21 2.94
C ASP A 42 7.21 3.65 2.96
N VAL A 43 6.40 3.98 3.96
CA VAL A 43 5.83 5.31 4.12
C VAL A 43 6.82 6.15 4.93
N THR A 44 7.07 7.37 4.50
CA THR A 44 7.88 8.33 5.26
C THR A 44 7.00 9.16 6.19
N SER A 45 7.58 9.76 7.23
CA SER A 45 6.86 10.60 8.19
C SER A 45 6.06 11.74 7.54
N ASP A 46 6.52 12.21 6.36
CA ASP A 46 5.89 13.32 5.64
C ASP A 46 4.55 12.93 4.98
N THR A 47 4.25 11.63 4.90
CA THR A 47 3.14 11.09 4.12
C THR A 47 2.12 10.31 4.94
N ILE A 48 2.48 9.89 6.15
CA ILE A 48 1.70 8.93 6.94
C ILE A 48 0.28 9.37 7.21
N ASP A 49 0.05 10.57 7.73
CA ASP A 49 -1.29 10.97 8.17
C ASP A 49 -2.33 10.99 7.04
N LEU A 50 -1.95 11.52 5.89
CA LEU A 50 -2.84 11.62 4.74
C LEU A 50 -3.03 10.29 4.02
N GLU A 51 -1.99 9.46 3.94
CA GLU A 51 -2.07 8.13 3.31
C GLU A 51 -2.87 7.16 4.16
N LEU A 52 -2.65 7.15 5.47
CA LEU A 52 -3.36 6.27 6.41
C LEU A 52 -4.88 6.42 6.26
N THR A 53 -5.39 7.64 6.36
CA THR A 53 -6.82 7.92 6.30
C THR A 53 -7.41 7.67 4.91
N ARG A 54 -6.67 7.93 3.85
CA ARG A 54 -7.14 7.84 2.46
C ARG A 54 -7.14 6.40 1.95
N VAL A 55 -6.07 5.65 2.20
CA VAL A 55 -6.01 4.21 1.88
C VAL A 55 -7.03 3.47 2.73
N GLN A 56 -7.14 3.79 4.01
CA GLN A 56 -8.17 3.23 4.88
C GLN A 56 -9.58 3.46 4.31
N SER A 57 -9.89 4.64 3.77
CA SER A 57 -11.19 4.90 3.17
C SER A 57 -11.49 4.01 1.96
N LEU A 58 -10.50 3.65 1.16
CA LEU A 58 -10.66 2.68 0.08
C LEU A 58 -10.93 1.27 0.62
N ILE A 59 -10.24 0.87 1.70
CA ILE A 59 -10.44 -0.41 2.38
C ILE A 59 -11.85 -0.46 2.99
N ASP A 60 -12.23 0.54 3.77
CA ASP A 60 -13.52 0.63 4.46
C ASP A 60 -14.71 0.60 3.49
N ASN A 61 -14.53 1.06 2.27
CA ASN A 61 -15.56 1.07 1.23
C ASN A 61 -15.45 -0.10 0.23
N GLY A 62 -14.58 -1.10 0.49
CA GLY A 62 -14.48 -2.31 -0.30
C GLY A 62 -13.88 -2.12 -1.69
N TYR A 63 -12.98 -1.15 -1.87
CA TYR A 63 -12.23 -0.94 -3.11
C TYR A 63 -10.82 -1.55 -3.07
N ALA A 64 -10.30 -1.87 -1.90
CA ALA A 64 -9.08 -2.63 -1.69
C ALA A 64 -9.42 -4.01 -1.10
N HIS A 65 -8.98 -5.06 -1.76
CA HIS A 65 -9.35 -6.44 -1.42
C HIS A 65 -8.19 -7.24 -0.81
N GLY A 66 -7.00 -6.70 -0.83
CA GLY A 66 -5.81 -7.28 -0.24
C GLY A 66 -4.71 -6.22 -0.09
N LEU A 67 -3.80 -6.44 0.83
CA LEU A 67 -2.65 -5.58 1.08
C LEU A 67 -1.37 -6.41 1.03
N MET A 68 -0.38 -5.94 0.29
CA MET A 68 0.99 -6.44 0.32
C MET A 68 1.91 -5.30 0.76
N ALA A 69 2.67 -5.53 1.81
CA ALA A 69 3.55 -4.51 2.36
C ALA A 69 4.76 -5.13 3.09
N GLY A 70 5.69 -4.27 3.50
CA GLY A 70 6.77 -4.65 4.40
C GLY A 70 6.39 -4.51 5.88
N ASN A 71 7.22 -5.10 6.75
CA ASN A 71 7.13 -4.90 8.19
C ASN A 71 7.22 -3.41 8.56
N ALA A 72 8.03 -2.63 7.86
CA ALA A 72 8.23 -1.21 8.11
C ALA A 72 6.92 -0.42 7.94
N LEU A 73 6.18 -0.62 6.84
CA LEU A 73 4.89 0.05 6.63
C LEU A 73 3.94 -0.22 7.80
N ALA A 74 3.76 -1.49 8.16
CA ALA A 74 2.83 -1.85 9.23
C ALA A 74 3.28 -1.29 10.59
N THR A 75 4.59 -1.23 10.86
CA THR A 75 5.10 -0.64 12.10
C THR A 75 4.85 0.87 12.15
N HIS A 76 5.13 1.58 11.06
CA HIS A 76 4.89 3.04 10.99
C HIS A 76 3.40 3.38 11.05
N ASP A 77 2.55 2.59 10.40
CA ASP A 77 1.10 2.73 10.46
C ASP A 77 0.58 2.61 11.89
N LEU A 78 1.01 1.57 12.61
CA LEU A 78 0.63 1.34 14.00
C LEU A 78 1.28 2.37 14.97
N GLU A 79 2.50 2.83 14.68
CA GLU A 79 3.14 3.93 15.43
C GLU A 79 2.35 5.23 15.25
N GLY A 80 2.00 5.56 14.02
CA GLY A 80 1.17 6.74 13.70
C GLY A 80 -0.18 6.70 14.41
N ALA A 81 -0.83 5.56 14.38
CA ALA A 81 -2.14 5.39 15.02
C ALA A 81 -2.08 5.45 16.57
N LEU A 82 -1.00 4.94 17.18
CA LEU A 82 -0.88 4.88 18.65
C LEU A 82 -0.24 6.13 19.26
N LEU A 83 0.82 6.66 18.63
CA LEU A 83 1.70 7.69 19.20
C LEU A 83 1.72 8.99 18.40
N HIS A 84 1.02 9.04 17.26
CA HIS A 84 1.04 10.17 16.31
C HIS A 84 2.44 10.52 15.81
N THR A 85 3.32 9.50 15.72
CA THR A 85 4.70 9.65 15.21
C THR A 85 5.01 8.59 14.16
N ALA A 86 5.99 8.88 13.32
CA ALA A 86 6.62 7.92 12.43
C ALA A 86 8.13 8.06 12.54
N LEU A 87 8.81 6.99 12.93
CA LEU A 87 10.22 7.04 13.34
C LEU A 87 10.50 8.14 14.39
N GLY A 88 9.51 8.40 15.26
CA GLY A 88 9.59 9.42 16.28
C GLY A 88 9.47 10.87 15.81
N GLN A 89 9.11 11.08 14.56
CA GLN A 89 8.73 12.39 14.04
C GLN A 89 7.21 12.53 14.11
N ASP A 90 6.73 13.64 14.68
CA ASP A 90 5.31 13.94 14.74
C ASP A 90 4.71 14.05 13.34
N ILE A 91 3.62 13.31 13.08
CA ILE A 91 3.03 13.18 11.74
C ILE A 91 2.33 14.45 11.25
N TYR A 92 1.94 15.36 12.16
CA TYR A 92 1.25 16.60 11.81
C TYR A 92 2.22 17.78 11.68
N THR A 93 3.14 17.90 12.62
CA THR A 93 4.06 19.04 12.68
C THR A 93 5.40 18.78 12.02
N GLN A 94 5.71 17.50 11.77
CA GLN A 94 6.99 17.02 11.23
C GLN A 94 8.20 17.39 12.12
N VAL A 95 7.96 17.64 13.41
CA VAL A 95 8.99 17.90 14.38
C VAL A 95 9.45 16.61 15.02
N SER A 96 10.76 16.36 14.98
CA SER A 96 11.34 15.18 15.63
C SER A 96 11.22 15.27 17.14
N GLN A 97 10.70 14.23 17.76
CA GLN A 97 10.64 14.13 19.22
C GLN A 97 12.01 13.75 19.81
N PRO A 98 12.35 14.22 20.98
CA PRO A 98 13.55 13.76 21.70
C PRO A 98 13.51 12.24 21.89
N ASN A 99 14.56 11.54 21.45
CA ASN A 99 14.63 10.07 21.47
C ASN A 99 13.49 9.37 20.71
N GLY A 100 12.87 10.03 19.75
CA GLY A 100 11.68 9.55 19.05
C GLY A 100 11.87 8.20 18.35
N HIS A 101 13.09 7.80 18.01
CA HIS A 101 13.38 6.47 17.48
C HIS A 101 12.97 5.33 18.41
N TYR A 102 12.82 5.57 19.71
CA TYR A 102 12.28 4.56 20.65
C TYR A 102 10.78 4.32 20.45
N ASN A 103 10.03 5.26 19.92
CA ASN A 103 8.60 5.10 19.64
C ASN A 103 8.35 3.90 18.72
N HIS A 104 9.15 3.81 17.66
CA HIS A 104 9.12 2.69 16.73
C HIS A 104 9.41 1.34 17.41
N LEU A 105 10.47 1.29 18.21
CA LEU A 105 10.85 0.09 18.97
C LEU A 105 9.81 -0.29 20.02
N ASP A 106 9.21 0.68 20.68
CA ASP A 106 8.16 0.48 21.68
C ASP A 106 6.92 -0.15 21.05
N VAL A 107 6.51 0.34 19.87
CA VAL A 107 5.37 -0.24 19.14
C VAL A 107 5.66 -1.69 18.77
N LEU A 108 6.83 -1.98 18.17
CA LEU A 108 7.23 -3.36 17.87
C LEU A 108 7.17 -4.26 19.09
N ASN A 109 7.70 -3.80 20.24
CA ASN A 109 7.70 -4.56 21.47
C ASN A 109 6.30 -4.76 22.06
N LYS A 110 5.42 -3.77 21.92
CA LYS A 110 4.01 -3.87 22.34
C LYS A 110 3.25 -4.89 21.49
N VAL A 111 3.40 -4.82 20.14
CA VAL A 111 2.77 -5.80 19.24
C VAL A 111 3.24 -7.22 19.55
N ARG A 112 4.56 -7.43 19.75
CA ARG A 112 5.10 -8.73 20.16
C ARG A 112 4.55 -9.22 21.48
N ARG A 113 4.37 -8.33 22.45
CA ARG A 113 3.78 -8.66 23.75
C ARG A 113 2.31 -9.05 23.65
N SER A 114 1.55 -8.39 22.79
CA SER A 114 0.15 -8.77 22.49
C SER A 114 0.06 -10.10 21.74
N GLY A 115 1.12 -10.52 21.05
CA GLY A 115 1.22 -11.78 20.35
C GLY A 115 0.62 -11.80 18.94
N SER A 116 -0.16 -10.78 18.58
CA SER A 116 -0.67 -10.58 17.21
C SER A 116 -1.04 -9.11 16.97
N ILE A 117 -1.03 -8.70 15.70
CA ILE A 117 -1.45 -7.34 15.29
C ILE A 117 -2.94 -7.09 15.63
N PRO A 118 -3.90 -8.01 15.33
CA PRO A 118 -5.29 -7.80 15.68
C PRO A 118 -5.50 -7.60 17.20
N LYS A 119 -4.82 -8.42 18.01
CA LYS A 119 -4.92 -8.28 19.46
C LYS A 119 -4.30 -6.98 19.96
N PHE A 120 -3.19 -6.53 19.39
CA PHE A 120 -2.59 -5.25 19.73
C PHE A 120 -3.53 -4.07 19.42
N ILE A 121 -4.22 -4.11 18.27
CA ILE A 121 -5.23 -3.11 17.89
C ILE A 121 -6.36 -3.07 18.92
N GLU A 122 -6.87 -4.22 19.35
CA GLU A 122 -7.93 -4.32 20.35
C GLU A 122 -7.46 -3.82 21.73
N ASP A 123 -6.32 -4.32 22.22
CA ASP A 123 -5.76 -4.00 23.54
C ASP A 123 -5.44 -2.49 23.69
N ASN A 124 -5.10 -1.80 22.61
CA ASN A 124 -4.73 -0.37 22.61
C ASN A 124 -5.80 0.54 22.03
N HIS A 125 -7.00 0.01 21.73
CA HIS A 125 -8.14 0.78 21.18
C HIS A 125 -7.78 1.59 19.94
N ILE A 126 -6.96 1.03 19.05
CA ILE A 126 -6.60 1.67 17.78
C ILE A 126 -7.83 1.69 16.88
N ASP A 127 -8.16 2.86 16.32
CA ASP A 127 -9.38 3.10 15.55
C ASP A 127 -9.11 3.66 14.14
N ASN A 128 -7.85 3.85 13.77
CA ASN A 128 -7.43 4.36 12.47
C ASN A 128 -6.17 3.64 11.94
N GLY A 129 -5.88 3.84 10.67
CA GLY A 129 -4.72 3.28 9.99
C GLY A 129 -5.06 2.23 8.93
N ILE A 130 -4.10 1.94 8.09
CA ILE A 130 -4.23 0.97 6.98
C ILE A 130 -4.42 -0.44 7.52
N ILE A 131 -3.56 -0.83 8.47
CA ILE A 131 -3.60 -2.17 9.08
C ILE A 131 -4.87 -2.34 9.92
N TYR A 132 -5.28 -1.30 10.66
CA TYR A 132 -6.57 -1.29 11.34
C TYR A 132 -7.72 -1.50 10.36
N GLY A 133 -7.73 -0.77 9.24
CA GLY A 133 -8.74 -0.93 8.19
C GLY A 133 -8.79 -2.37 7.64
N CYS A 134 -7.63 -2.99 7.40
CA CYS A 134 -7.55 -4.38 6.96
C CYS A 134 -8.12 -5.35 8.00
N VAL A 135 -7.73 -5.21 9.27
CA VAL A 135 -8.23 -6.08 10.36
C VAL A 135 -9.74 -5.93 10.55
N LYS A 136 -10.23 -4.69 10.64
CA LYS A 136 -11.64 -4.36 10.82
C LYS A 136 -12.53 -4.92 9.70
N ASN A 137 -12.09 -4.82 8.47
CA ASN A 137 -12.87 -5.21 7.29
C ASN A 137 -12.53 -6.63 6.79
N HIS A 138 -11.72 -7.38 7.55
CA HIS A 138 -11.27 -8.73 7.18
C HIS A 138 -10.58 -8.80 5.81
N VAL A 139 -9.88 -7.72 5.43
CA VAL A 139 -9.08 -7.68 4.21
C VAL A 139 -7.76 -8.41 4.48
N PRO A 140 -7.42 -9.45 3.71
CA PRO A 140 -6.18 -10.19 3.90
C PRO A 140 -4.97 -9.29 3.61
N PHE A 141 -3.91 -9.47 4.39
CA PHE A 141 -2.66 -8.78 4.17
C PHE A 141 -1.47 -9.74 4.24
N VAL A 142 -0.44 -9.47 3.45
CA VAL A 142 0.85 -10.15 3.47
C VAL A 142 1.91 -9.13 3.85
N LEU A 143 2.55 -9.35 4.98
CA LEU A 143 3.67 -8.54 5.45
C LEU A 143 4.97 -9.36 5.31
N THR A 144 5.98 -8.78 4.67
CA THR A 144 7.27 -9.42 4.48
C THR A 144 8.37 -8.69 5.24
N GLY A 145 9.32 -9.45 5.76
CA GLY A 145 10.50 -8.91 6.44
C GLY A 145 11.55 -8.40 5.48
N SER A 146 12.43 -7.56 6.01
CA SER A 146 13.59 -6.97 5.34
C SER A 146 14.80 -7.02 6.26
N ILE A 147 16.00 -7.00 5.69
CA ILE A 147 17.25 -6.90 6.47
C ILE A 147 17.40 -5.56 7.21
N ARG A 148 16.54 -4.58 6.91
CA ARG A 148 16.51 -3.27 7.57
C ARG A 148 15.57 -3.19 8.77
N ASP A 149 14.77 -4.25 9.01
CA ASP A 149 13.78 -4.23 10.07
C ASP A 149 14.46 -4.26 11.45
N ASP A 150 13.93 -3.47 12.39
CA ASP A 150 14.29 -3.52 13.82
C ASP A 150 13.69 -4.73 14.54
N GLY A 151 13.27 -5.69 13.76
CA GLY A 151 12.69 -6.96 14.11
C GLY A 151 11.23 -7.09 13.64
N PRO A 152 10.80 -8.33 13.32
CA PRO A 152 9.49 -8.56 12.75
C PRO A 152 8.39 -8.53 13.81
N MET A 153 7.20 -8.08 13.40
CA MET A 153 5.95 -8.34 14.15
C MET A 153 5.50 -9.79 13.95
N PRO A 154 4.57 -10.30 14.78
CA PRO A 154 4.16 -11.72 14.74
C PRO A 154 3.69 -12.22 13.37
N GLU A 155 2.95 -11.41 12.61
CA GLU A 155 2.42 -11.80 11.30
C GLU A 155 3.39 -11.61 10.15
N VAL A 156 4.59 -11.10 10.40
CA VAL A 156 5.57 -10.81 9.35
C VAL A 156 6.30 -12.07 8.92
N ILE A 157 6.31 -12.35 7.63
CA ILE A 157 7.01 -13.47 7.03
C ILE A 157 8.47 -13.08 6.84
N GLY A 158 9.36 -13.62 7.68
CA GLY A 158 10.80 -13.32 7.66
C GLY A 158 11.59 -14.07 6.57
N ASP A 159 11.04 -15.16 6.03
CA ASP A 159 11.66 -15.92 4.95
C ASP A 159 11.26 -15.33 3.59
N ALA A 160 12.25 -14.90 2.80
CA ALA A 160 12.01 -14.21 1.53
C ALA A 160 11.24 -15.09 0.51
N TYR A 161 11.50 -16.38 0.44
CA TYR A 161 10.82 -17.28 -0.49
C TYR A 161 9.38 -17.58 -0.04
N LYS A 162 9.16 -17.73 1.26
CA LYS A 162 7.82 -17.88 1.81
C LYS A 162 7.00 -16.60 1.60
N GLY A 163 7.61 -15.43 1.84
CA GLY A 163 7.01 -14.13 1.57
C GLY A 163 6.61 -13.98 0.10
N GLN A 164 7.52 -14.31 -0.82
CA GLN A 164 7.24 -14.30 -2.25
C GLN A 164 6.10 -15.26 -2.63
N SER A 165 6.05 -16.44 -2.02
CA SER A 165 4.98 -17.41 -2.28
C SER A 165 3.63 -16.88 -1.80
N ALA A 166 3.55 -16.28 -0.62
CA ALA A 166 2.34 -15.66 -0.09
C ALA A 166 1.86 -14.49 -0.97
N MET A 167 2.78 -13.64 -1.43
CA MET A 167 2.46 -12.57 -2.39
C MET A 167 1.94 -13.12 -3.71
N ARG A 168 2.55 -14.20 -4.24
CA ARG A 168 2.09 -14.87 -5.47
C ARG A 168 0.69 -15.43 -5.31
N ASP A 169 0.38 -16.02 -4.16
CA ASP A 169 -0.95 -16.53 -3.88
C ASP A 169 -1.99 -15.40 -3.85
N MET A 170 -1.63 -14.24 -3.30
CA MET A 170 -2.52 -13.07 -3.28
C MET A 170 -2.77 -12.48 -4.68
N VAL A 171 -1.76 -12.41 -5.55
CA VAL A 171 -1.92 -11.84 -6.89
C VAL A 171 -2.44 -12.83 -7.93
N ARG A 172 -2.48 -14.14 -7.61
CA ARG A 172 -2.96 -15.19 -8.53
C ARG A 172 -4.35 -14.90 -9.05
N ASP A 173 -5.23 -14.43 -8.19
CA ASP A 173 -6.62 -14.13 -8.50
C ASP A 173 -6.89 -12.65 -8.77
N ALA A 174 -5.84 -11.84 -8.84
CA ALA A 174 -5.98 -10.41 -9.07
C ALA A 174 -6.56 -10.13 -10.47
N THR A 175 -7.38 -9.10 -10.55
CA THR A 175 -7.85 -8.49 -11.80
C THR A 175 -7.21 -7.13 -12.03
N CYS A 176 -6.79 -6.49 -10.95
CA CYS A 176 -6.07 -5.23 -10.95
C CYS A 176 -5.12 -5.21 -9.75
N VAL A 177 -3.88 -4.79 -9.97
CA VAL A 177 -2.89 -4.58 -8.92
C VAL A 177 -2.44 -3.12 -8.97
N ILE A 178 -2.38 -2.46 -7.84
CA ILE A 178 -1.92 -1.07 -7.72
C ILE A 178 -0.69 -1.06 -6.84
N CYS A 179 0.44 -0.62 -7.38
CA CYS A 179 1.73 -0.54 -6.71
C CYS A 179 2.08 0.94 -6.45
N LEU A 180 2.37 1.27 -5.21
CA LEU A 180 2.55 2.64 -4.75
C LEU A 180 3.93 2.82 -4.10
N ALA A 181 4.69 3.82 -4.57
CA ALA A 181 5.94 4.31 -3.97
C ALA A 181 7.02 3.24 -3.68
N THR A 182 7.11 2.20 -4.51
CA THR A 182 8.14 1.17 -4.34
C THR A 182 8.58 0.56 -5.66
N MET A 183 9.84 0.74 -6.02
CA MET A 183 10.39 0.17 -7.25
C MET A 183 10.64 -1.33 -7.13
N LEU A 184 11.39 -1.73 -6.11
CA LEU A 184 11.88 -3.11 -5.98
C LEU A 184 10.73 -4.11 -5.78
N HIS A 185 9.80 -3.80 -4.88
CA HIS A 185 8.65 -4.65 -4.63
C HIS A 185 7.67 -4.67 -5.81
N THR A 186 7.54 -3.56 -6.53
CA THR A 186 6.73 -3.51 -7.76
C THR A 186 7.30 -4.39 -8.86
N ILE A 187 8.62 -4.42 -9.05
CA ILE A 187 9.26 -5.35 -9.99
C ILE A 187 8.96 -6.80 -9.60
N ALA A 188 9.12 -7.13 -8.31
CA ALA A 188 8.83 -8.48 -7.82
C ALA A 188 7.35 -8.85 -8.02
N THR A 189 6.44 -7.95 -7.68
CA THR A 189 4.99 -8.15 -7.83
C THR A 189 4.59 -8.28 -9.30
N GLY A 190 5.13 -7.45 -10.18
CA GLY A 190 4.89 -7.53 -11.61
C GLY A 190 5.34 -8.87 -12.22
N ASN A 191 6.50 -9.39 -11.76
CA ASN A 191 6.98 -10.71 -12.20
C ASN A 191 6.09 -11.87 -11.71
N MET A 192 5.33 -11.68 -10.63
CA MET A 192 4.42 -12.69 -10.07
C MET A 192 2.98 -12.54 -10.55
N THR A 193 2.60 -11.34 -11.00
CA THR A 193 1.23 -11.05 -11.44
C THR A 193 0.94 -11.70 -12.78
N PRO A 194 -0.13 -12.50 -12.92
CA PRO A 194 -0.54 -13.07 -14.21
C PRO A 194 -0.87 -11.95 -15.20
N SER A 195 -0.54 -12.16 -16.48
CA SER A 195 -0.90 -11.19 -17.54
C SER A 195 -2.39 -11.23 -17.88
N PHE A 196 -3.06 -12.34 -17.63
CA PHE A 196 -4.49 -12.52 -17.87
C PHE A 196 -5.11 -13.48 -16.85
N ARG A 197 -6.41 -13.39 -16.73
CA ARG A 197 -7.23 -14.28 -15.90
C ARG A 197 -8.37 -14.87 -16.72
N VAL A 198 -8.65 -16.15 -16.50
CA VAL A 198 -9.86 -16.79 -17.03
C VAL A 198 -10.95 -16.61 -15.97
N MET A 199 -12.03 -15.95 -16.37
CA MET A 199 -13.18 -15.68 -15.50
C MET A 199 -14.07 -16.91 -15.40
N LYS A 200 -15.02 -16.92 -14.45
CA LYS A 200 -15.93 -18.06 -14.23
C LYS A 200 -16.80 -18.40 -15.44
N ASP A 201 -17.10 -17.40 -16.27
CA ASP A 201 -17.85 -17.58 -17.52
C ASP A 201 -16.98 -18.05 -18.70
N GLY A 202 -15.68 -18.30 -18.47
CA GLY A 202 -14.71 -18.71 -19.48
C GLY A 202 -14.11 -17.54 -20.28
N THR A 203 -14.51 -16.30 -20.04
CA THR A 203 -13.91 -15.15 -20.70
C THR A 203 -12.48 -14.90 -20.20
N ILE A 204 -11.61 -14.42 -21.09
CA ILE A 204 -10.23 -14.07 -20.76
C ILE A 204 -10.16 -12.56 -20.59
N ARG A 205 -9.73 -12.10 -19.44
CA ARG A 205 -9.52 -10.69 -19.14
C ARG A 205 -8.05 -10.41 -18.83
N PRO A 206 -7.49 -9.27 -19.26
CA PRO A 206 -6.16 -8.85 -18.82
C PRO A 206 -6.18 -8.52 -17.32
N VAL A 207 -5.06 -8.78 -16.65
CA VAL A 207 -4.81 -8.29 -15.30
C VAL A 207 -4.07 -6.96 -15.42
N TYR A 208 -4.67 -5.91 -14.87
CA TYR A 208 -4.10 -4.57 -14.93
C TYR A 208 -3.11 -4.35 -13.80
N LEU A 209 -1.93 -3.85 -14.13
CA LEU A 209 -0.90 -3.47 -13.16
C LEU A 209 -0.67 -1.95 -13.27
N TYR A 210 -1.02 -1.22 -12.23
CA TYR A 210 -0.74 0.21 -12.12
C TYR A 210 0.44 0.44 -11.21
N THR A 211 1.40 1.23 -11.67
CA THR A 211 2.58 1.62 -10.88
C THR A 211 2.58 3.12 -10.72
N VAL A 212 2.65 3.59 -9.49
CA VAL A 212 2.59 5.01 -9.14
C VAL A 212 3.81 5.39 -8.34
N ASP A 213 4.56 6.35 -8.84
CA ASP A 213 5.73 6.90 -8.16
C ASP A 213 5.93 8.37 -8.58
N ALA A 214 6.58 9.15 -7.74
CA ALA A 214 6.94 10.53 -8.05
C ALA A 214 8.19 10.63 -8.96
N ASP A 215 8.98 9.56 -9.05
CA ASP A 215 10.20 9.50 -9.84
C ASP A 215 9.95 8.84 -11.21
N GLU A 216 10.07 9.64 -12.27
CA GLU A 216 9.93 9.17 -13.65
C GLU A 216 10.89 8.04 -14.03
N PHE A 217 12.12 8.06 -13.51
CA PHE A 217 13.10 7.02 -13.78
C PHE A 217 12.66 5.66 -13.20
N VAL A 218 12.08 5.69 -12.00
CA VAL A 218 11.49 4.50 -11.36
C VAL A 218 10.37 3.95 -12.23
N VAL A 219 9.45 4.82 -12.61
CA VAL A 219 8.25 4.47 -13.38
C VAL A 219 8.62 3.91 -14.77
N ASN A 220 9.57 4.53 -15.46
CA ASN A 220 10.03 4.05 -16.77
C ASN A 220 10.68 2.66 -16.71
N LYS A 221 11.42 2.36 -15.64
CA LYS A 221 11.96 1.01 -15.44
C LYS A 221 10.88 -0.05 -15.21
N LEU A 222 9.75 0.34 -14.68
CA LEU A 222 8.65 -0.58 -14.38
C LEU A 222 7.78 -0.89 -15.61
N MET A 223 7.80 -0.05 -16.64
CA MET A 223 7.08 -0.29 -17.90
C MET A 223 7.50 -1.59 -18.58
N ASP A 224 8.78 -1.92 -18.53
CA ASP A 224 9.34 -3.11 -19.18
C ASP A 224 9.25 -4.38 -18.31
N ARG A 225 8.60 -4.29 -17.16
CA ARG A 225 8.57 -5.35 -16.16
C ARG A 225 7.15 -5.71 -15.76
N GLY A 226 6.87 -7.00 -15.68
CA GLY A 226 5.62 -7.50 -15.15
C GLY A 226 4.55 -7.80 -16.19
N SER A 227 3.31 -7.49 -15.85
CA SER A 227 2.14 -7.79 -16.69
C SER A 227 2.18 -7.06 -18.03
N LEU A 228 1.63 -7.68 -19.08
CA LEU A 228 1.44 -7.07 -20.40
C LEU A 228 0.56 -5.79 -20.36
N SER A 229 -0.22 -5.62 -19.31
CA SER A 229 -1.09 -4.45 -19.10
C SER A 229 -0.53 -3.49 -18.04
N ALA A 230 0.78 -3.42 -17.89
CA ALA A 230 1.41 -2.47 -16.97
C ALA A 230 1.18 -1.03 -17.45
N THR A 231 0.70 -0.19 -16.54
CA THR A 231 0.48 1.24 -16.76
C THR A 231 1.19 2.01 -15.66
N THR A 232 1.98 2.98 -16.07
CA THR A 232 2.77 3.80 -15.16
C THR A 232 2.13 5.18 -14.99
N ILE A 233 2.16 5.71 -13.77
CA ILE A 233 1.61 7.02 -13.42
C ILE A 233 2.66 7.77 -12.60
N VAL A 234 3.20 8.84 -13.17
CA VAL A 234 4.16 9.71 -12.48
C VAL A 234 3.40 10.77 -11.73
N THR A 235 3.31 10.61 -10.42
CA THR A 235 2.66 11.58 -9.53
C THR A 235 3.02 11.29 -8.07
N ASN A 236 2.75 12.24 -7.21
CA ASN A 236 2.78 12.00 -5.77
C ASN A 236 1.69 10.99 -5.39
N VAL A 237 2.05 9.98 -4.59
CA VAL A 237 1.13 8.90 -4.20
C VAL A 237 -0.06 9.41 -3.39
N GLN A 238 0.14 10.42 -2.54
CA GLN A 238 -0.95 11.04 -1.78
C GLN A 238 -1.99 11.70 -2.68
N ASP A 239 -1.52 12.44 -3.69
CA ASP A 239 -2.41 13.07 -4.67
C ASP A 239 -3.16 12.02 -5.47
N PHE A 240 -2.48 10.96 -5.89
CA PHE A 240 -3.09 9.82 -6.58
C PHE A 240 -4.22 9.21 -5.76
N ILE A 241 -3.96 8.80 -4.51
CA ILE A 241 -4.98 8.20 -3.63
C ILE A 241 -6.12 9.17 -3.35
N THR A 242 -5.82 10.46 -3.14
CA THR A 242 -6.85 11.49 -2.95
C THR A 242 -7.78 11.60 -4.14
N ILE A 243 -7.23 11.68 -5.35
CA ILE A 243 -8.01 11.80 -6.59
C ILE A 243 -8.86 10.55 -6.80
N ILE A 244 -8.30 9.36 -6.54
CA ILE A 244 -9.05 8.10 -6.62
C ILE A 244 -10.18 8.07 -5.58
N ALA A 245 -9.90 8.36 -4.32
CA ALA A 245 -10.89 8.34 -3.23
C ALA A 245 -12.02 9.34 -3.48
N LYS A 246 -11.70 10.58 -3.88
CA LYS A 246 -12.71 11.58 -4.29
C LYS A 246 -13.51 11.13 -5.52
N GLY A 247 -12.82 10.60 -6.52
CA GLY A 247 -13.47 10.11 -7.75
C GLY A 247 -14.42 8.94 -7.51
N LEU A 248 -14.16 8.12 -6.49
CA LEU A 248 -15.03 7.02 -6.07
C LEU A 248 -16.15 7.50 -5.11
N GLY A 249 -16.07 8.73 -4.61
CA GLY A 249 -17.05 9.30 -3.68
C GLY A 249 -16.92 8.77 -2.25
N VAL A 250 -15.78 8.20 -1.89
CA VAL A 250 -15.51 7.69 -0.53
C VAL A 250 -14.82 8.73 0.36
N MET A 251 -14.47 9.85 -0.23
CA MET A 251 -13.86 11.00 0.43
C MET A 251 -14.49 12.29 -0.12
N LYS A 252 -14.70 13.28 0.75
CA LYS A 252 -15.21 14.62 0.40
C LYS A 252 -14.13 15.55 -0.14
#